data_6d32584759075d161f08c75523b2cbd6
#
_entry.id   6d32584759075d161f08c75523b2cbd6
#
_cell.length_a   1.000
_cell.length_b   1.000
_cell.length_c   1.000
_cell.angle_alpha   90.00
_cell.angle_beta   90.00
_cell.angle_gamma   90.00
#
_symmetry.space_group_name_H-M   'P 1'
#
loop_
_entity.id
_entity.type
_entity.pdbx_description
1 polymer ?
#
loop_
_entity_poly.entity_id
_entity_poly.type
_entity_poly.pdbx_seq_one_letter_code
_entity_poly.pdbx_strand_id
1 'polypeptide(L)'
;MKAKPISKKIAYLSLQIENKYEPCYHSQNVWAIVEGTKYKDSCFVFVSHYDHLGKVGEVYFPGANDNASGVSVLLDMATYYAKNPAEYSIVFLFVTGEEIGLVGSTAAAENPLIDLSKVKFLFNLDMAGTGSTGLAVINGQKELEAGKLLQAINEENHWFAKVVLGEESCNSDHCPFVQKGVPAHFLFTYGCE
;
A
#
# COMPACT_ATOMS: atom_id res chain seq x y z
N MET A 1 40.95 -7.11 0.88
CA MET A 1 41.20 -7.86 2.12
C MET A 1 40.87 -9.33 1.88
N LYS A 2 41.81 -10.25 2.04
CA LYS A 2 41.51 -11.69 1.97
C LYS A 2 40.91 -12.12 3.29
N ALA A 3 39.70 -12.68 3.25
CA ALA A 3 39.06 -13.25 4.43
C ALA A 3 39.91 -14.35 5.03
N LYS A 4 40.22 -14.30 6.33
CA LYS A 4 40.89 -15.38 7.05
C LYS A 4 39.97 -16.60 7.08
N PRO A 5 40.46 -17.83 6.85
CA PRO A 5 39.64 -19.02 6.96
C PRO A 5 39.16 -19.16 8.44
N ILE A 6 37.85 -19.30 8.61
CA ILE A 6 37.25 -19.61 9.92
C ILE A 6 37.73 -21.01 10.33
N SER A 7 38.45 -21.10 11.44
CA SER A 7 38.84 -22.41 11.99
C SER A 7 37.58 -23.21 12.29
N LYS A 8 37.54 -24.48 11.90
CA LYS A 8 36.45 -25.40 12.19
C LYS A 8 36.36 -25.66 13.73
N LYS A 9 35.84 -24.67 14.47
CA LYS A 9 35.42 -24.91 15.86
C LYS A 9 33.92 -25.22 15.80
N ILE A 10 33.55 -26.37 16.32
CA ILE A 10 32.14 -26.71 16.54
C ILE A 10 31.65 -25.78 17.63
N ALA A 11 30.68 -24.93 17.28
CA ALA A 11 29.97 -24.11 18.24
C ALA A 11 28.58 -24.75 18.45
N TYR A 12 28.19 -24.88 19.72
CA TYR A 12 26.84 -25.28 20.10
C TYR A 12 26.04 -24.03 20.45
N LEU A 13 24.90 -23.86 19.81
CA LEU A 13 23.93 -22.83 20.13
C LEU A 13 22.71 -23.52 20.77
N SER A 14 22.40 -23.16 22.01
CA SER A 14 21.16 -23.59 22.66
C SER A 14 20.20 -22.40 22.66
N LEU A 15 19.04 -22.56 22.06
CA LEU A 15 17.99 -21.55 22.02
C LEU A 15 16.79 -22.07 22.82
N GLN A 16 16.31 -21.22 23.73
CA GLN A 16 15.05 -21.46 24.42
C GLN A 16 14.09 -20.34 23.95
N ILE A 17 13.14 -20.73 23.11
CA ILE A 17 12.20 -19.81 22.47
C ILE A 17 10.81 -20.15 22.96
N GLU A 18 10.16 -19.22 23.63
CA GLU A 18 8.74 -19.30 23.89
C GLU A 18 8.01 -18.73 22.66
N ASN A 19 7.17 -19.54 22.04
CA ASN A 19 6.26 -19.05 21.02
C ASN A 19 4.84 -19.49 21.33
N LYS A 20 3.89 -18.68 20.94
CA LYS A 20 2.47 -19.02 20.90
C LYS A 20 2.03 -19.06 19.44
N TYR A 21 1.73 -20.25 18.96
CA TYR A 21 1.12 -20.40 17.64
C TYR A 21 -0.39 -20.23 17.74
N GLU A 22 -0.95 -19.34 16.95
CA GLU A 22 -2.39 -19.14 16.80
C GLU A 22 -2.82 -19.67 15.42
N PRO A 23 -3.43 -20.87 15.36
CA PRO A 23 -3.72 -21.54 14.08
C PRO A 23 -4.84 -20.85 13.29
N CYS A 24 -5.66 -20.04 13.94
CA CYS A 24 -6.80 -19.36 13.33
C CYS A 24 -6.84 -17.91 13.82
N TYR A 25 -5.93 -17.09 13.30
CA TYR A 25 -5.98 -15.65 13.57
C TYR A 25 -7.03 -14.99 12.67
N HIS A 26 -8.00 -14.31 13.28
CA HIS A 26 -9.06 -13.61 12.57
C HIS A 26 -8.76 -12.13 12.52
N SER A 27 -8.77 -11.56 11.32
CA SER A 27 -8.71 -10.13 11.07
C SER A 27 -9.74 -9.76 9.99
N GLN A 28 -9.86 -8.48 9.68
CA GLN A 28 -10.85 -8.01 8.71
C GLN A 28 -10.34 -6.80 7.94
N ASN A 29 -10.76 -6.68 6.69
CA ASN A 29 -10.61 -5.44 5.94
C ASN A 29 -11.75 -4.48 6.28
N VAL A 30 -11.47 -3.19 6.16
CA VAL A 30 -12.46 -2.13 6.36
C VAL A 30 -12.70 -1.41 5.03
N TRP A 31 -13.96 -1.27 4.65
CA TRP A 31 -14.39 -0.59 3.43
C TRP A 31 -15.19 0.65 3.78
N ALA A 32 -14.92 1.76 3.08
CA ALA A 32 -15.76 2.95 3.09
C ALA A 32 -16.02 3.38 1.65
N ILE A 33 -17.25 3.78 1.35
CA ILE A 33 -17.67 4.20 0.01
C ILE A 33 -18.32 5.57 0.10
N VAL A 34 -17.82 6.50 -0.71
CA VAL A 34 -18.49 7.79 -0.95
C VAL A 34 -19.09 7.72 -2.36
N GLU A 35 -20.41 7.77 -2.43
CA GLU A 35 -21.13 7.71 -3.69
C GLU A 35 -20.86 8.95 -4.55
N GLY A 36 -20.58 8.73 -5.82
CA GLY A 36 -20.33 9.80 -6.78
C GLY A 36 -21.59 10.57 -7.16
N THR A 37 -21.41 11.80 -7.57
CA THR A 37 -22.55 12.68 -7.96
C THR A 37 -23.08 12.37 -9.37
N LYS A 38 -22.27 11.75 -10.24
CA LYS A 38 -22.62 11.55 -11.65
C LYS A 38 -22.43 10.09 -12.11
N TYR A 39 -21.27 9.52 -11.88
CA TYR A 39 -20.92 8.16 -12.30
C TYR A 39 -20.90 7.21 -11.11
N LYS A 40 -22.07 7.00 -10.50
CA LYS A 40 -22.23 6.27 -9.23
C LYS A 40 -21.77 4.80 -9.31
N ASP A 41 -21.98 4.16 -10.48
CA ASP A 41 -21.65 2.75 -10.72
C ASP A 41 -20.17 2.52 -11.10
N SER A 42 -19.38 3.58 -11.21
CA SER A 42 -17.95 3.52 -11.51
C SER A 42 -17.16 4.19 -10.40
N CYS A 43 -16.01 3.61 -10.03
CA CYS A 43 -15.28 4.11 -8.87
C CYS A 43 -13.76 4.16 -9.10
N PHE A 44 -13.13 4.98 -8.29
CA PHE A 44 -11.70 4.91 -7.97
C PHE A 44 -11.53 4.26 -6.60
N VAL A 45 -10.52 3.42 -6.47
CA VAL A 45 -10.21 2.73 -5.22
C VAL A 45 -8.89 3.27 -4.67
N PHE A 46 -8.89 3.62 -3.39
CA PHE A 46 -7.67 3.90 -2.63
C PHE A 46 -7.50 2.81 -1.59
N VAL A 47 -6.33 2.18 -1.57
CA VAL A 47 -6.02 1.08 -0.65
C VAL A 47 -4.77 1.40 0.16
N SER A 48 -4.76 0.96 1.42
CA SER A 48 -3.61 1.04 2.32
C SER A 48 -3.74 -0.05 3.37
N HIS A 49 -2.64 -0.71 3.73
CA HIS A 49 -2.67 -1.67 4.84
C HIS A 49 -2.53 -0.96 6.18
N TYR A 50 -3.11 -1.55 7.22
CA TYR A 50 -3.09 -1.00 8.58
C TYR A 50 -2.39 -1.91 9.60
N ASP A 51 -1.93 -3.06 9.17
CA ASP A 51 -1.07 -3.94 9.97
C ASP A 51 0.40 -3.52 9.86
N HIS A 52 1.20 -4.01 10.79
CA HIS A 52 2.66 -3.95 10.77
C HIS A 52 3.23 -5.11 11.60
N LEU A 53 4.56 -5.21 11.69
CA LEU A 53 5.27 -6.32 12.33
C LEU A 53 4.97 -6.47 13.84
N GLY A 54 4.48 -5.43 14.49
CA GLY A 54 4.09 -5.46 15.89
C GLY A 54 5.29 -5.55 16.85
N LYS A 55 5.41 -6.65 17.62
CA LYS A 55 6.46 -6.83 18.61
C LYS A 55 7.15 -8.19 18.42
N VAL A 56 8.48 -8.18 18.40
CA VAL A 56 9.30 -9.39 18.39
C VAL A 56 10.22 -9.38 19.60
N GLY A 57 9.97 -10.22 20.58
CA GLY A 57 10.65 -10.15 21.88
C GLY A 57 10.36 -8.82 22.57
N GLU A 58 11.41 -8.07 22.91
CA GLU A 58 11.29 -6.72 23.51
C GLU A 58 11.36 -5.59 22.46
N VAL A 59 11.55 -5.92 21.18
CA VAL A 59 11.64 -4.93 20.10
C VAL A 59 10.25 -4.64 19.57
N TYR A 60 9.85 -3.37 19.54
CA TYR A 60 8.60 -2.88 19.03
C TYR A 60 8.81 -2.20 17.67
N PHE A 61 7.95 -2.53 16.71
CA PHE A 61 7.93 -1.95 15.37
C PHE A 61 6.68 -1.06 15.25
N PRO A 62 6.83 0.26 15.36
CA PRO A 62 5.66 1.15 15.47
C PRO A 62 4.88 1.35 14.16
N GLY A 63 5.48 1.11 12.99
CA GLY A 63 4.80 1.22 11.70
C GLY A 63 4.39 2.64 11.32
N ALA A 64 5.14 3.66 11.74
CA ALA A 64 4.73 5.06 11.52
C ALA A 64 4.71 5.44 10.03
N ASN A 65 5.76 5.08 9.28
CA ASN A 65 5.80 5.28 7.84
C ASN A 65 5.17 4.10 7.10
N ASP A 66 5.44 2.90 7.53
CA ASP A 66 4.92 1.64 7.03
C ASP A 66 3.96 1.01 8.06
N ASN A 67 2.60 1.18 7.99
CA ASN A 67 1.99 2.04 6.98
C ASN A 67 0.91 2.95 7.61
N ALA A 68 1.15 3.45 8.85
CA ALA A 68 0.23 4.42 9.45
C ALA A 68 0.15 5.71 8.61
N SER A 69 1.20 6.03 7.85
CA SER A 69 1.23 7.19 6.97
C SER A 69 0.21 7.07 5.83
N GLY A 70 0.17 5.95 5.11
CA GLY A 70 -0.82 5.71 4.05
C GLY A 70 -2.24 5.68 4.60
N VAL A 71 -2.45 5.01 5.75
CA VAL A 71 -3.75 5.00 6.45
C VAL A 71 -4.21 6.42 6.78
N SER A 72 -3.31 7.27 7.28
CA SER A 72 -3.64 8.65 7.64
C SER A 72 -4.09 9.47 6.42
N VAL A 73 -3.40 9.32 5.29
CA VAL A 73 -3.79 9.98 4.03
C VAL A 73 -5.17 9.50 3.58
N LEU A 74 -5.44 8.19 3.60
CA LEU A 74 -6.75 7.67 3.23
C LEU A 74 -7.88 8.20 4.13
N LEU A 75 -7.65 8.30 5.43
CA LEU A 75 -8.64 8.83 6.38
C LEU A 75 -8.94 10.32 6.13
N ASP A 76 -7.90 11.12 5.83
CA ASP A 76 -8.08 12.53 5.49
C ASP A 76 -8.84 12.69 4.17
N MET A 77 -8.47 11.93 3.14
CA MET A 77 -9.19 11.88 1.87
C MET A 77 -10.66 11.47 2.06
N ALA A 78 -10.93 10.43 2.86
CA ALA A 78 -12.29 9.99 3.15
C ALA A 78 -13.12 11.08 3.83
N THR A 79 -12.50 11.80 4.76
CA THR A 79 -13.12 12.94 5.43
C THR A 79 -13.44 14.10 4.47
N TYR A 80 -12.52 14.37 3.55
CA TYR A 80 -12.70 15.40 2.53
C TYR A 80 -13.82 15.04 1.55
N TYR A 81 -13.77 13.83 0.96
CA TYR A 81 -14.75 13.42 -0.05
C TYR A 81 -16.15 13.15 0.53
N ALA A 82 -16.24 12.79 1.81
CA ALA A 82 -17.55 12.72 2.48
C ALA A 82 -18.28 14.08 2.50
N LYS A 83 -17.53 15.18 2.51
CA LYS A 83 -18.09 16.55 2.47
C LYS A 83 -18.15 17.12 1.05
N ASN A 84 -17.29 16.64 0.16
CA ASN A 84 -17.12 17.13 -1.22
C ASN A 84 -17.14 15.95 -2.20
N PRO A 85 -18.31 15.30 -2.43
CA PRO A 85 -18.36 14.12 -3.31
C PRO A 85 -17.88 14.42 -4.72
N ALA A 86 -17.06 13.53 -5.27
CA ALA A 86 -16.55 13.61 -6.64
C ALA A 86 -17.63 13.21 -7.66
N GLU A 87 -17.34 13.33 -8.97
CA GLU A 87 -18.25 12.82 -10.01
C GLU A 87 -18.35 11.28 -9.99
N TYR A 88 -17.25 10.58 -9.76
CA TYR A 88 -17.17 9.13 -9.60
C TYR A 88 -17.27 8.75 -8.14
N SER A 89 -17.76 7.55 -7.87
CA SER A 89 -17.70 6.98 -6.52
C SER A 89 -16.24 6.77 -6.10
N ILE A 90 -15.96 6.95 -4.82
CA ILE A 90 -14.63 6.71 -4.26
C ILE A 90 -14.74 5.64 -3.18
N VAL A 91 -13.88 4.65 -3.29
CA VAL A 91 -13.78 3.54 -2.35
C VAL A 91 -12.47 3.65 -1.59
N PHE A 92 -12.54 3.63 -0.28
CA PHE A 92 -11.40 3.54 0.61
C PHE A 92 -11.36 2.13 1.20
N LEU A 93 -10.25 1.45 1.00
CA LEU A 93 -10.04 0.08 1.44
C LEU A 93 -8.83 0.03 2.36
N PHE A 94 -9.08 -0.31 3.63
CA PHE A 94 -8.03 -0.57 4.59
C PHE A 94 -7.88 -2.08 4.74
N VAL A 95 -6.71 -2.61 4.37
CA VAL A 95 -6.44 -4.05 4.38
C VAL A 95 -5.55 -4.45 5.53
N THR A 96 -5.61 -5.72 5.90
CA THR A 96 -4.77 -6.34 6.92
C THR A 96 -3.93 -7.46 6.32
N GLY A 97 -2.86 -7.84 7.02
CA GLY A 97 -2.03 -8.97 6.61
C GLY A 97 -1.22 -8.73 5.34
N GLU A 98 -0.86 -7.49 5.05
CA GLU A 98 0.09 -7.12 4.00
C GLU A 98 1.45 -7.74 4.31
N GLU A 99 1.96 -7.51 5.53
CA GLU A 99 3.26 -7.92 6.05
C GLU A 99 3.48 -9.44 6.11
N ILE A 100 2.42 -10.21 6.01
CA ILE A 100 2.46 -11.67 5.98
C ILE A 100 2.10 -12.25 4.61
N GLY A 101 2.14 -11.43 3.55
CA GLY A 101 1.99 -11.83 2.16
C GLY A 101 0.68 -11.42 1.51
N LEU A 102 0.27 -10.16 1.65
CA LEU A 102 -0.86 -9.54 0.94
C LEU A 102 -2.21 -10.25 1.20
N VAL A 103 -2.38 -10.81 2.42
CA VAL A 103 -3.54 -11.68 2.72
C VAL A 103 -4.86 -10.92 2.59
N GLY A 104 -4.93 -9.71 3.13
CA GLY A 104 -6.14 -8.90 3.12
C GLY A 104 -6.51 -8.39 1.73
N SER A 105 -5.56 -7.87 0.98
CA SER A 105 -5.80 -7.42 -0.40
C SER A 105 -6.14 -8.57 -1.35
N THR A 106 -5.52 -9.74 -1.16
CA THR A 106 -5.86 -10.97 -1.89
C THR A 106 -7.31 -11.36 -1.60
N ALA A 107 -7.71 -11.43 -0.33
CA ALA A 107 -9.09 -11.73 0.04
C ALA A 107 -10.09 -10.71 -0.51
N ALA A 108 -9.73 -9.42 -0.52
CA ALA A 108 -10.55 -8.35 -1.09
C ALA A 108 -10.68 -8.45 -2.61
N ALA A 109 -9.64 -8.85 -3.32
CA ALA A 109 -9.66 -9.04 -4.77
C ALA A 109 -10.37 -10.34 -5.20
N GLU A 110 -10.35 -11.37 -4.36
CA GLU A 110 -11.05 -12.63 -4.61
C GLU A 110 -12.55 -12.55 -4.29
N ASN A 111 -12.92 -11.80 -3.25
CA ASN A 111 -14.30 -11.63 -2.79
C ASN A 111 -14.63 -10.13 -2.66
N PRO A 112 -14.65 -9.39 -3.77
CA PRO A 112 -14.80 -7.94 -3.71
C PRO A 112 -16.23 -7.52 -3.33
N LEU A 113 -16.34 -6.47 -2.51
CA LEU A 113 -17.63 -5.84 -2.19
C LEU A 113 -18.16 -4.95 -3.32
N ILE A 114 -17.33 -4.69 -4.33
CA ILE A 114 -17.66 -3.89 -5.51
C ILE A 114 -17.34 -4.68 -6.78
N ASP A 115 -18.03 -4.40 -7.87
CA ASP A 115 -17.71 -4.98 -9.17
C ASP A 115 -16.36 -4.42 -9.69
N LEU A 116 -15.33 -5.26 -9.74
CA LEU A 116 -13.98 -4.86 -10.16
C LEU A 116 -13.96 -4.32 -11.60
N SER A 117 -14.90 -4.74 -12.48
CA SER A 117 -15.02 -4.20 -13.83
C SER A 117 -15.45 -2.73 -13.88
N LYS A 118 -15.96 -2.21 -12.77
CA LYS A 118 -16.38 -0.81 -12.60
C LYS A 118 -15.28 0.07 -11.99
N VAL A 119 -14.20 -0.53 -11.52
CA VAL A 119 -13.05 0.21 -11.01
C VAL A 119 -12.30 0.85 -12.17
N LYS A 120 -12.25 2.17 -12.18
CA LYS A 120 -11.53 2.95 -13.19
C LYS A 120 -10.03 2.91 -12.98
N PHE A 121 -9.62 3.01 -11.73
CA PHE A 121 -8.22 2.95 -11.33
C PHE A 121 -8.11 2.68 -9.82
N LEU A 122 -7.03 2.01 -9.42
CA LEU A 122 -6.71 1.77 -8.02
C LEU A 122 -5.38 2.46 -7.67
N PHE A 123 -5.36 3.16 -6.55
CA PHE A 123 -4.17 3.76 -5.96
C PHE A 123 -3.87 3.07 -4.63
N ASN A 124 -2.74 2.41 -4.55
CA ASN A 124 -2.21 1.86 -3.30
C ASN A 124 -1.25 2.88 -2.69
N LEU A 125 -1.50 3.30 -1.46
CA LEU A 125 -0.66 4.20 -0.69
C LEU A 125 0.02 3.42 0.42
N ASP A 126 1.34 3.33 0.31
CA ASP A 126 2.14 2.59 1.26
C ASP A 126 3.47 3.32 1.43
N MET A 127 3.83 3.64 2.68
CA MET A 127 4.98 4.48 3.01
C MET A 127 4.89 5.92 2.43
N ALA A 128 3.84 6.64 2.80
CA ALA A 128 3.58 8.01 2.35
C ALA A 128 4.05 9.11 3.33
N GLY A 129 4.86 8.76 4.34
CA GLY A 129 5.21 9.66 5.45
C GLY A 129 6.51 10.45 5.27
N THR A 130 7.26 10.24 4.19
CA THR A 130 8.45 11.01 3.82
C THR A 130 8.18 11.86 2.56
N GLY A 131 9.16 12.22 1.74
CA GLY A 131 8.86 12.85 0.45
C GLY A 131 9.83 13.95 0.04
N SER A 132 10.83 14.26 0.86
CA SER A 132 11.84 15.28 0.55
C SER A 132 12.57 15.03 -0.78
N THR A 133 12.72 13.78 -1.19
CA THR A 133 13.38 13.40 -2.44
C THR A 133 12.40 13.16 -3.59
N GLY A 134 11.15 12.78 -3.32
CA GLY A 134 10.12 12.63 -4.34
C GLY A 134 9.06 11.57 -4.09
N LEU A 135 8.27 11.33 -5.13
CA LEU A 135 7.22 10.31 -5.21
C LEU A 135 7.61 9.25 -6.23
N ALA A 136 7.55 7.99 -5.84
CA ALA A 136 7.64 6.85 -6.75
C ALA A 136 6.24 6.33 -7.09
N VAL A 137 6.06 5.99 -8.35
CA VAL A 137 4.82 5.46 -8.93
C VAL A 137 5.13 4.12 -9.55
N ILE A 138 4.99 3.04 -8.80
CA ILE A 138 5.15 1.66 -9.29
C ILE A 138 3.99 1.34 -10.23
N ASN A 139 4.25 0.58 -11.28
CA ASN A 139 3.38 0.39 -12.46
C ASN A 139 3.16 1.68 -13.27
N GLY A 140 3.87 2.78 -12.97
CA GLY A 140 3.74 4.03 -13.70
C GLY A 140 4.14 3.95 -15.16
N GLN A 141 5.04 3.02 -15.52
CA GLN A 141 5.41 2.75 -16.91
C GLN A 141 4.39 1.85 -17.62
N LYS A 142 3.70 0.98 -16.90
CA LYS A 142 2.63 0.14 -17.44
C LYS A 142 1.37 0.96 -17.69
N GLU A 143 0.92 1.68 -16.69
CA GLU A 143 -0.24 2.59 -16.74
C GLU A 143 0.22 4.03 -17.07
N LEU A 144 0.90 4.15 -18.22
CA LEU A 144 1.72 5.32 -18.57
C LEU A 144 0.95 6.64 -18.61
N GLU A 145 -0.29 6.64 -19.11
CA GLU A 145 -1.09 7.86 -19.23
C GLU A 145 -1.45 8.42 -17.84
N ALA A 146 -1.83 7.55 -16.90
CA ALA A 146 -2.09 7.94 -15.53
C ALA A 146 -0.80 8.38 -14.81
N GLY A 147 0.31 7.69 -15.08
CA GLY A 147 1.64 8.09 -14.56
C GLY A 147 2.08 9.47 -15.05
N LYS A 148 1.95 9.74 -16.34
CA LYS A 148 2.26 11.06 -16.92
C LYS A 148 1.36 12.17 -16.38
N LEU A 149 0.09 11.86 -16.10
CA LEU A 149 -0.82 12.82 -15.48
C LEU A 149 -0.32 13.21 -14.08
N LEU A 150 0.15 12.25 -13.27
CA LEU A 150 0.75 12.56 -11.96
C LEU A 150 2.01 13.43 -12.10
N GLN A 151 2.86 13.17 -13.11
CA GLN A 151 4.02 14.01 -13.38
C GLN A 151 3.61 15.44 -13.76
N ALA A 152 2.64 15.60 -14.68
CA ALA A 152 2.16 16.91 -15.10
C ALA A 152 1.53 17.70 -13.93
N ILE A 153 0.74 17.05 -13.08
CA ILE A 153 0.19 17.67 -11.87
C ILE A 153 1.32 18.14 -10.94
N ASN A 154 2.37 17.32 -10.77
CA ASN A 154 3.50 17.73 -9.94
C ASN A 154 4.34 18.85 -10.58
N GLU A 155 4.50 18.87 -11.91
CA GLU A 155 5.19 19.96 -12.63
C GLU A 155 4.46 21.29 -12.45
N GLU A 156 3.13 21.28 -12.39
CA GLU A 156 2.32 22.48 -12.14
C GLU A 156 2.39 22.97 -10.70
N ASN A 157 2.36 22.03 -9.73
CA ASN A 157 2.17 22.35 -8.32
C ASN A 157 3.46 22.29 -7.48
N HIS A 158 4.49 21.61 -7.95
CA HIS A 158 5.79 21.45 -7.27
C HIS A 158 5.71 20.86 -5.86
N TRP A 159 4.77 19.92 -5.62
CA TRP A 159 4.60 19.28 -4.30
C TRP A 159 5.75 18.34 -3.96
N PHE A 160 6.30 17.65 -4.96
CA PHE A 160 7.45 16.78 -4.81
C PHE A 160 8.61 17.28 -5.66
N ALA A 161 9.84 17.05 -5.21
CA ALA A 161 11.04 17.36 -5.99
C ALA A 161 11.04 16.66 -7.37
N LYS A 162 10.48 15.45 -7.44
CA LYS A 162 10.25 14.71 -8.68
C LYS A 162 9.19 13.63 -8.50
N VAL A 163 8.57 13.21 -9.61
CA VAL A 163 7.72 12.02 -9.71
C VAL A 163 8.38 11.01 -10.66
N VAL A 164 8.71 9.84 -10.16
CA VAL A 164 9.41 8.78 -10.88
C VAL A 164 8.47 7.65 -11.23
N LEU A 165 8.30 7.37 -12.53
CA LEU A 165 7.50 6.25 -13.00
C LEU A 165 8.34 4.98 -12.98
N GLY A 166 8.01 4.07 -12.07
CA GLY A 166 8.63 2.77 -11.91
C GLY A 166 8.05 1.72 -12.86
N GLU A 167 8.80 0.63 -13.03
CA GLU A 167 8.39 -0.55 -13.78
C GLU A 167 7.25 -1.29 -13.05
N GLU A 168 6.72 -2.33 -13.71
CA GLU A 168 5.71 -3.21 -13.12
C GLU A 168 6.35 -4.02 -11.97
N SER A 169 5.67 -4.02 -10.84
CA SER A 169 6.05 -4.84 -9.68
C SER A 169 4.81 -5.30 -8.93
N CYS A 170 4.95 -6.43 -8.23
CA CYS A 170 3.88 -7.06 -7.46
C CYS A 170 4.31 -7.16 -5.99
N ASN A 171 4.60 -6.02 -5.38
CA ASN A 171 5.26 -5.93 -4.07
C ASN A 171 4.47 -5.18 -3.00
N SER A 172 3.19 -4.90 -3.23
CA SER A 172 2.26 -4.34 -2.24
C SER A 172 0.80 -4.59 -2.66
N ASP A 173 -0.17 -4.06 -1.95
CA ASP A 173 -1.61 -4.38 -2.02
C ASP A 173 -2.31 -4.11 -3.37
N HIS A 174 -1.70 -3.36 -4.28
CA HIS A 174 -2.20 -3.22 -5.66
C HIS A 174 -2.15 -4.53 -6.44
N CYS A 175 -1.20 -5.41 -6.12
CA CYS A 175 -0.89 -6.60 -6.90
C CYS A 175 -2.08 -7.55 -7.13
N PRO A 176 -2.83 -8.00 -6.10
CA PRO A 176 -3.97 -8.90 -6.32
C PRO A 176 -5.04 -8.32 -7.25
N PHE A 177 -5.23 -7.00 -7.22
CA PHE A 177 -6.19 -6.31 -8.10
C PHE A 177 -5.68 -6.22 -9.54
N VAL A 178 -4.38 -5.94 -9.74
CA VAL A 178 -3.74 -5.96 -11.07
C VAL A 178 -3.88 -7.35 -11.71
N GLN A 179 -3.73 -8.42 -10.93
CA GLN A 179 -3.94 -9.79 -11.39
C GLN A 179 -5.39 -10.09 -11.82
N LYS A 180 -6.36 -9.31 -11.32
CA LYS A 180 -7.77 -9.35 -11.73
C LYS A 180 -8.09 -8.36 -12.86
N GLY A 181 -7.09 -7.70 -13.43
CA GLY A 181 -7.24 -6.76 -14.55
C GLY A 181 -7.62 -5.33 -14.17
N VAL A 182 -7.52 -4.95 -12.89
CA VAL A 182 -7.74 -3.58 -12.45
C VAL A 182 -6.47 -2.77 -12.70
N PRO A 183 -6.53 -1.64 -13.44
CA PRO A 183 -5.38 -0.76 -13.59
C PRO A 183 -5.03 -0.11 -12.25
N ALA A 184 -3.74 -0.11 -11.88
CA ALA A 184 -3.33 0.35 -10.57
C ALA A 184 -1.92 0.94 -10.55
N HIS A 185 -1.74 1.92 -9.67
CA HIS A 185 -0.43 2.39 -9.22
C HIS A 185 -0.22 2.06 -7.74
N PHE A 186 1.01 1.73 -7.38
CA PHE A 186 1.48 1.79 -6.01
C PHE A 186 2.34 3.05 -5.83
N LEU A 187 1.95 3.88 -4.89
CA LEU A 187 2.54 5.17 -4.59
C LEU A 187 3.27 5.11 -3.25
N PHE A 188 4.55 5.45 -3.24
CA PHE A 188 5.29 5.68 -2.01
C PHE A 188 6.17 6.92 -2.13
N THR A 189 6.36 7.61 -1.02
CA THR A 189 7.26 8.75 -0.94
C THR A 189 8.64 8.31 -0.46
N TYR A 190 9.70 9.01 -0.85
CA TYR A 190 11.06 8.70 -0.46
C TYR A 190 11.87 9.94 -0.16
N GLY A 191 12.81 9.78 0.76
CA GLY A 191 13.67 10.83 1.29
C GLY A 191 14.23 10.45 2.66
N CYS A 192 15.16 11.24 3.15
CA CYS A 192 15.67 11.16 4.52
C CYS A 192 15.07 12.32 5.29
N GLU A 193 14.28 12.01 6.31
CA GLU A 193 13.68 12.97 7.24
C GLU A 193 13.94 12.58 8.66
#